data_8f00c9ea3bb2a57bb3782c3909b78105
#
_entry.id   8f00c9ea3bb2a57bb3782c3909b78105
#
_cell.length_a   1.000
_cell.length_b   1.000
_cell.length_c   1.000
_cell.angle_alpha   90.00
_cell.angle_beta   90.00
_cell.angle_gamma   90.00
#
_symmetry.space_group_name_H-M   'P 1'
#
loop_
_entity.id
_entity.type
_entity.pdbx_description
1 polymer ?
#
loop_
_entity_poly.entity_id
_entity_poly.type
_entity_poly.pdbx_seq_one_letter_code
_entity_poly.pdbx_strand_id
1 'polypeptide(L)'
;MNIDTTTLKLPDECYFQEKLAKSMVVLHFTAGSTAKGAANYWTTSKNKVSAPYLLDTDGTIYQTYDPAMWSYHLGFKGTWAHDKRSVPIEIVNIGPLVRKGDALYCWVNNFGKKY
;
A
#
# COMPACT_ATOMS: atom_id res chain seq x y z
N MET A 1 19.80 -5.11 3.24
CA MET A 1 18.35 -4.80 3.18
C MET A 1 17.61 -6.02 3.68
N ASN A 2 16.77 -5.87 4.68
CA ASN A 2 16.02 -6.99 5.27
C ASN A 2 14.54 -6.89 4.84
N ILE A 3 14.05 -7.94 4.18
CA ILE A 3 12.64 -8.03 3.75
C ILE A 3 11.96 -9.09 4.62
N ASP A 4 10.97 -8.66 5.39
CA ASP A 4 10.11 -9.55 6.17
C ASP A 4 9.05 -10.18 5.25
N THR A 5 9.12 -11.48 5.07
CA THR A 5 8.22 -12.23 4.18
C THR A 5 7.12 -12.98 4.95
N THR A 6 7.02 -12.82 6.26
CA THR A 6 6.14 -13.63 7.13
C THR A 6 5.12 -12.84 7.93
N THR A 7 5.51 -11.68 8.50
CA THR A 7 4.71 -10.97 9.51
C THR A 7 3.41 -10.39 8.97
N LEU A 8 3.41 -9.81 7.76
CA LEU A 8 2.24 -9.14 7.16
C LEU A 8 1.77 -9.85 5.87
N LYS A 9 1.74 -11.17 5.87
CA LYS A 9 1.18 -11.93 4.75
C LYS A 9 -0.31 -11.64 4.58
N LEU A 10 -0.70 -11.32 3.34
CA LEU A 10 -2.11 -11.15 2.98
C LEU A 10 -2.73 -12.49 2.59
N PRO A 11 -4.03 -12.70 2.92
CA PRO A 11 -4.79 -13.83 2.42
C PRO A 11 -4.94 -13.78 0.89
N ASP A 12 -5.13 -14.94 0.27
CA ASP A 12 -5.20 -15.10 -1.19
C ASP A 12 -6.34 -14.30 -1.85
N GLU A 13 -7.37 -13.97 -1.11
CA GLU A 13 -8.47 -13.14 -1.59
C GLU A 13 -8.11 -11.65 -1.81
N CYS A 14 -6.96 -11.20 -1.31
CA CYS A 14 -6.52 -9.80 -1.40
C CYS A 14 -5.80 -9.45 -2.70
N TYR A 15 -5.48 -10.44 -3.53
CA TYR A 15 -4.75 -10.28 -4.79
C TYR A 15 -5.14 -11.37 -5.78
N PHE A 16 -4.63 -11.28 -7.02
CA PHE A 16 -4.81 -12.28 -8.05
C PHE A 16 -3.59 -13.19 -8.11
N GLN A 17 -3.80 -14.52 -8.02
CA GLN A 17 -2.73 -15.52 -8.02
C GLN A 17 -2.16 -15.82 -9.41
N GLU A 18 -2.35 -14.93 -10.35
CA GLU A 18 -1.80 -15.01 -11.70
C GLU A 18 -0.39 -14.41 -11.71
N LYS A 19 0.62 -15.21 -12.05
CA LYS A 19 2.01 -14.75 -12.17
C LYS A 19 2.28 -14.17 -13.55
N LEU A 20 2.78 -12.95 -13.59
CA LEU A 20 3.00 -12.19 -14.81
C LEU A 20 4.37 -11.50 -14.78
N ALA A 21 4.94 -11.28 -15.96
CA ALA A 21 6.14 -10.47 -16.12
C ALA A 21 5.85 -9.01 -15.75
N LYS A 22 6.77 -8.40 -15.00
CA LYS A 22 6.67 -7.02 -14.55
C LYS A 22 7.62 -6.12 -15.30
N SER A 23 7.18 -4.94 -15.67
CA SER A 23 7.95 -3.94 -16.42
C SER A 23 7.95 -2.55 -15.79
N MET A 24 7.21 -2.37 -14.69
CA MET A 24 7.06 -1.07 -14.02
C MET A 24 7.08 -1.25 -12.49
N VAL A 25 7.54 -0.22 -11.80
CA VAL A 25 7.33 -0.02 -10.37
C VAL A 25 6.47 1.21 -10.19
N VAL A 26 5.47 1.13 -9.33
CA VAL A 26 4.60 2.26 -8.99
C VAL A 26 4.66 2.51 -7.49
N LEU A 27 5.00 3.72 -7.11
CA LEU A 27 5.07 4.13 -5.71
C LEU A 27 3.74 4.75 -5.28
N HIS A 28 3.22 4.28 -4.18
CA HIS A 28 2.05 4.82 -3.49
C HIS A 28 2.42 5.23 -2.06
N PHE A 29 1.54 5.94 -1.40
CA PHE A 29 1.61 6.19 0.04
C PHE A 29 0.30 5.79 0.72
N THR A 30 0.40 5.27 1.94
CA THR A 30 -0.72 4.65 2.63
C THR A 30 -1.77 5.63 3.14
N ALA A 31 -1.44 6.90 3.28
CA ALA A 31 -2.21 7.89 4.05
C ALA A 31 -2.55 7.40 5.48
N GLY A 32 -1.68 6.59 6.05
CA GLY A 32 -1.79 5.97 7.37
C GLY A 32 -0.45 5.95 8.10
N SER A 33 -0.46 5.54 9.36
CA SER A 33 0.70 5.65 10.26
C SER A 33 1.50 4.37 10.41
N THR A 34 1.00 3.20 9.93
CA THR A 34 1.67 1.91 10.09
C THR A 34 1.43 0.97 8.91
N ALA A 35 2.42 0.13 8.61
CA ALA A 35 2.27 -0.95 7.63
C ALA A 35 1.20 -1.96 8.04
N LYS A 36 1.11 -2.29 9.33
CA LYS A 36 0.07 -3.18 9.86
C LYS A 36 -1.34 -2.64 9.63
N GLY A 37 -1.54 -1.34 9.77
CA GLY A 37 -2.82 -0.68 9.50
C GLY A 37 -3.25 -0.83 8.04
N ALA A 38 -2.32 -0.63 7.10
CA ALA A 38 -2.57 -0.83 5.67
C ALA A 38 -2.91 -2.29 5.34
N ALA A 39 -2.12 -3.24 5.84
CA ALA A 39 -2.38 -4.67 5.64
C ALA A 39 -3.74 -5.11 6.20
N ASN A 40 -4.11 -4.64 7.38
CA ASN A 40 -5.42 -4.90 7.99
C ASN A 40 -6.57 -4.34 7.13
N TYR A 41 -6.41 -3.13 6.60
CA TYR A 41 -7.41 -2.53 5.71
C TYR A 41 -7.62 -3.38 4.46
N TRP A 42 -6.56 -3.82 3.81
CA TRP A 42 -6.66 -4.67 2.62
C TRP A 42 -7.31 -6.03 2.92
N THR A 43 -6.99 -6.61 4.08
CA THR A 43 -7.59 -7.89 4.50
C THR A 43 -9.10 -7.76 4.74
N THR A 44 -9.55 -6.64 5.28
CA THR A 44 -10.97 -6.43 5.61
C THR A 44 -11.80 -5.94 4.43
N SER A 45 -11.20 -5.17 3.51
CA SER A 45 -11.93 -4.58 2.38
C SER A 45 -12.33 -5.59 1.30
N LYS A 46 -11.55 -6.67 1.13
CA LYS A 46 -11.78 -7.78 0.18
C LYS A 46 -12.01 -7.36 -1.29
N ASN A 47 -11.53 -6.19 -1.67
CA ASN A 47 -11.71 -5.62 -3.01
C ASN A 47 -10.52 -5.87 -3.95
N LYS A 48 -9.55 -6.68 -3.53
CA LYS A 48 -8.29 -6.95 -4.25
C LYS A 48 -7.46 -5.69 -4.54
N VAL A 49 -7.62 -4.65 -3.74
CA VAL A 49 -6.73 -3.49 -3.73
C VAL A 49 -5.66 -3.72 -2.67
N SER A 50 -4.41 -3.86 -3.09
CA SER A 50 -3.28 -4.14 -2.20
C SER A 50 -1.94 -3.88 -2.91
N ALA A 51 -0.83 -4.15 -2.22
CA ALA A 51 0.51 -4.09 -2.80
C ALA A 51 1.38 -5.22 -2.25
N PRO A 52 2.31 -5.80 -3.05
CA PRO A 52 3.22 -6.83 -2.58
C PRO A 52 4.26 -6.32 -1.60
N TYR A 53 4.54 -5.02 -1.58
CA TYR A 53 5.52 -4.43 -0.68
C TYR A 53 4.95 -3.26 0.11
N LEU A 54 5.22 -3.26 1.42
CA LEU A 54 4.99 -2.17 2.35
C LEU A 54 6.32 -1.74 2.95
N LEU A 55 6.68 -0.47 2.81
CA LEU A 55 7.84 0.13 3.46
C LEU A 55 7.36 0.91 4.69
N ASP A 56 7.71 0.44 5.89
CA ASP A 56 7.32 1.10 7.14
C ASP A 56 8.29 2.25 7.50
N THR A 57 7.87 3.07 8.45
CA THR A 57 8.60 4.27 8.90
C THR A 57 9.95 3.97 9.54
N ASP A 58 10.15 2.75 10.06
CA ASP A 58 11.43 2.29 10.63
C ASP A 58 12.39 1.70 9.58
N GLY A 59 11.99 1.69 8.29
CA GLY A 59 12.76 1.12 7.20
C GLY A 59 12.53 -0.37 6.96
N THR A 60 11.68 -1.03 7.73
CA THR A 60 11.31 -2.43 7.49
C THR A 60 10.51 -2.54 6.20
N ILE A 61 10.88 -3.48 5.34
CA ILE A 61 10.13 -3.82 4.12
C ILE A 61 9.39 -5.12 4.38
N TYR A 62 8.06 -5.07 4.28
CA TYR A 62 7.21 -6.24 4.34
C TYR A 62 6.82 -6.70 2.95
N GLN A 63 7.02 -7.99 2.65
CA GLN A 63 6.46 -8.62 1.46
C GLN A 63 5.17 -9.32 1.82
N THR A 64 4.06 -8.78 1.33
CA THR A 64 2.70 -9.24 1.68
C THR A 64 2.23 -10.41 0.84
N TYR A 65 2.67 -10.50 -0.42
CA TYR A 65 2.47 -11.62 -1.34
C TYR A 65 3.60 -11.67 -2.39
N ASP A 66 3.61 -12.68 -3.26
CA ASP A 66 4.61 -12.82 -4.33
C ASP A 66 4.48 -11.67 -5.35
N PRO A 67 5.52 -10.84 -5.57
CA PRO A 67 5.45 -9.68 -6.47
C PRO A 67 5.23 -10.04 -7.95
N ALA A 68 5.39 -11.30 -8.35
CA ALA A 68 5.00 -11.76 -9.68
C ALA A 68 3.47 -11.81 -9.88
N MET A 69 2.71 -11.90 -8.81
CA MET A 69 1.25 -11.80 -8.79
C MET A 69 0.80 -10.33 -8.91
N TRP A 70 -0.49 -10.06 -8.93
CA TRP A 70 -0.98 -8.70 -9.13
C TRP A 70 -2.25 -8.40 -8.31
N SER A 71 -2.52 -7.12 -8.12
CA SER A 71 -3.71 -6.58 -7.47
C SER A 71 -4.12 -5.28 -8.15
N TYR A 72 -5.31 -4.80 -7.87
CA TYR A 72 -5.68 -3.43 -8.24
C TYR A 72 -4.91 -2.44 -7.38
N HIS A 73 -4.39 -1.37 -7.98
CA HIS A 73 -3.72 -0.30 -7.22
C HIS A 73 -3.77 1.08 -7.91
N LEU A 74 -4.14 1.14 -9.19
CA LEU A 74 -4.20 2.41 -9.93
C LEU A 74 -5.57 3.09 -9.84
N GLY A 75 -6.61 2.38 -9.42
CA GLY A 75 -7.91 2.94 -9.10
C GLY A 75 -8.78 3.38 -10.28
N PHE A 76 -8.31 3.25 -11.53
CA PHE A 76 -9.04 3.68 -12.72
C PHE A 76 -9.64 2.50 -13.48
N LYS A 77 -10.85 2.66 -14.00
CA LYS A 77 -11.40 1.70 -14.97
C LYS A 77 -10.51 1.65 -16.22
N GLY A 78 -10.13 0.44 -16.65
CA GLY A 78 -9.31 0.24 -17.86
C GLY A 78 -7.79 0.23 -17.63
N THR A 79 -7.31 0.37 -16.40
CA THR A 79 -5.88 0.33 -16.08
C THR A 79 -5.36 -1.08 -15.74
N TRP A 80 -6.17 -2.12 -15.86
CA TRP A 80 -5.80 -3.49 -15.48
C TRP A 80 -4.54 -4.00 -16.18
N ALA A 81 -4.31 -3.59 -17.43
CA ALA A 81 -3.08 -3.93 -18.14
C ALA A 81 -1.84 -3.33 -17.45
N HIS A 82 -1.96 -2.16 -16.83
CA HIS A 82 -0.89 -1.52 -16.06
C HIS A 82 -0.76 -2.13 -14.67
N ASP A 83 -1.88 -2.41 -13.97
CA ASP A 83 -1.89 -3.14 -12.71
C ASP A 83 -1.16 -4.48 -12.84
N LYS A 84 -1.43 -5.23 -13.92
CA LYS A 84 -0.81 -6.53 -14.19
C LYS A 84 0.70 -6.47 -14.42
N ARG A 85 1.20 -5.41 -15.06
CA ARG A 85 2.62 -5.25 -15.43
C ARG A 85 3.46 -4.50 -14.40
N SER A 86 2.84 -3.97 -13.36
CA SER A 86 3.53 -3.20 -12.33
C SER A 86 3.71 -3.97 -11.02
N VAL A 87 4.70 -3.51 -10.26
CA VAL A 87 4.89 -3.88 -8.86
C VAL A 87 4.59 -2.63 -8.04
N PRO A 88 3.43 -2.54 -7.37
CA PRO A 88 3.16 -1.44 -6.46
C PRO A 88 3.97 -1.58 -5.17
N ILE A 89 4.47 -0.47 -4.68
CA ILE A 89 5.14 -0.34 -3.39
C ILE A 89 4.41 0.74 -2.60
N GLU A 90 3.87 0.38 -1.46
CA GLU A 90 3.23 1.30 -0.53
C GLU A 90 4.24 1.79 0.51
N ILE A 91 4.41 3.10 0.59
CA ILE A 91 5.27 3.74 1.58
C ILE A 91 4.38 4.27 2.71
N VAL A 92 4.64 3.84 3.93
CA VAL A 92 3.89 4.32 5.09
C VAL A 92 4.15 5.80 5.28
N ASN A 93 3.10 6.58 5.09
CA ASN A 93 3.13 8.03 5.16
C ASN A 93 1.73 8.55 5.48
N ILE A 94 1.65 9.54 6.35
CA ILE A 94 0.37 10.13 6.79
C ILE A 94 -0.35 10.96 5.72
N GLY A 95 0.25 11.14 4.55
CA GLY A 95 -0.29 11.91 3.46
C GLY A 95 -0.04 13.42 3.59
N PRO A 96 -0.79 14.23 2.84
CA PRO A 96 -0.59 15.67 2.81
C PRO A 96 -0.91 16.33 4.16
N LEU A 97 -0.11 17.33 4.50
CA LEU A 97 -0.31 18.14 5.70
C LEU A 97 -0.97 19.47 5.33
N VAL A 98 -1.88 19.92 6.18
CA VAL A 98 -2.56 21.21 6.05
C VAL A 98 -2.07 22.12 7.18
N ARG A 99 -1.62 23.32 6.81
CA ARG A 99 -1.22 24.35 7.78
C ARG A 99 -2.46 25.06 8.31
N LYS A 100 -2.56 25.17 9.65
CA LYS A 100 -3.53 26.02 10.34
C LYS A 100 -2.78 26.82 11.41
N GLY A 101 -2.58 28.14 11.18
CA GLY A 101 -1.72 28.96 12.01
C GLY A 101 -0.27 28.46 11.96
N ASP A 102 0.34 28.25 13.12
CA ASP A 102 1.73 27.77 13.24
C ASP A 102 1.86 26.24 13.35
N ALA A 103 0.75 25.51 13.17
CA ALA A 103 0.72 24.06 13.28
C ALA A 103 0.39 23.36 11.95
N LEU A 104 0.94 22.16 11.77
CA LEU A 104 0.63 21.25 10.67
C LEU A 104 -0.32 20.16 11.17
N TYR A 105 -1.30 19.82 10.35
CA TYR A 105 -2.29 18.81 10.63
C TYR A 105 -2.36 17.80 9.49
N CYS A 106 -2.43 16.51 9.80
CA CYS A 106 -2.79 15.52 8.80
C CYS A 106 -4.30 15.44 8.65
N TRP A 107 -4.72 15.07 7.45
CA TRP A 107 -6.12 14.86 7.13
C TRP A 107 -6.46 13.37 7.34
N VAL A 108 -7.07 13.05 8.48
CA VAL A 108 -7.58 11.71 8.74
C VAL A 108 -9.06 11.82 9.07
N ASN A 109 -9.93 11.28 8.21
CA ASN A 109 -11.38 11.13 8.44
C ASN A 109 -12.08 12.42 8.85
N ASN A 110 -11.82 13.56 8.19
CA ASN A 110 -12.36 14.88 8.51
C ASN A 110 -11.97 15.45 9.89
N PHE A 111 -11.13 14.76 10.63
CA PHE A 111 -10.58 15.22 11.89
C PHE A 111 -9.07 15.43 11.72
N GLY A 112 -8.64 16.68 11.63
CA GLY A 112 -7.22 17.00 11.59
C GLY A 112 -6.52 16.52 12.86
N LYS A 113 -5.47 15.67 12.71
CA LYS A 113 -4.56 15.33 13.79
C LYS A 113 -3.36 16.25 13.70
N LYS A 114 -3.03 16.91 14.81
CA LYS A 114 -1.82 17.74 14.91
C LYS A 114 -0.57 16.85 14.89
N TYR A 115 0.41 17.24 14.13
CA TYR A 115 1.77 16.68 14.10
C TYR A 115 2.78 17.66 14.62
#